data_f2f096c6941b43acc364ed9f12606932
#
_entry.id   f2f096c6941b43acc364ed9f12606932
#
_cell.length_a   1.000
_cell.length_b   1.000
_cell.length_c   1.000
_cell.angle_alpha   90.00
_cell.angle_beta   90.00
_cell.angle_gamma   90.00
#
_symmetry.space_group_name_H-M   'P 1'
#
loop_
_entity.id
_entity.type
_entity.pdbx_description
1 polymer ?
#
loop_
_entity_poly.entity_id
_entity_poly.type
_entity_poly.pdbx_seq_one_letter_code
_entity_poly.pdbx_strand_id
1 'polypeptide(L)'
;SMATVSRVVNGNPNVKPATRKRVLDVIDELDYRPNAVARGLASKKTTTVGVIIPDVTNLYFASLARGIDDIATMYKYNIILANSDQNNHKEIQVLNTLLSKQVDGILYMGNHLTPELRTEIIRSKTPIVLAGTMDAEHEIASVNIDFKEATQEAVETLIENGHKKVAFVTAALKNVASVGSAILTEVSGK
;
A
#
# COMPACT_ATOMS: atom_id res chain seq x y z
N SER A 1 11.72 -37.68 -7.82
CA SER A 1 10.27 -37.46 -7.66
C SER A 1 9.97 -35.96 -7.66
N MET A 2 8.76 -35.57 -8.06
CA MET A 2 8.31 -34.15 -8.01
C MET A 2 8.50 -33.52 -6.63
N ALA A 3 8.27 -34.27 -5.57
CA ALA A 3 8.46 -33.79 -4.20
C ALA A 3 9.94 -33.40 -3.91
N THR A 4 10.92 -34.12 -4.46
CA THR A 4 12.34 -33.81 -4.30
C THR A 4 12.70 -32.53 -5.06
N VAL A 5 12.22 -32.36 -6.30
CA VAL A 5 12.43 -31.14 -7.08
C VAL A 5 11.84 -29.93 -6.35
N SER A 6 10.59 -30.04 -5.88
CA SER A 6 9.92 -28.98 -5.10
C SER A 6 10.72 -28.59 -3.86
N ARG A 7 11.25 -29.55 -3.11
CA ARG A 7 12.09 -29.27 -1.93
C ARG A 7 13.39 -28.54 -2.29
N VAL A 8 14.03 -28.91 -3.40
CA VAL A 8 15.26 -28.24 -3.86
C VAL A 8 14.95 -26.80 -4.29
N VAL A 9 13.93 -26.60 -5.11
CA VAL A 9 13.50 -25.30 -5.62
C VAL A 9 13.11 -24.34 -4.48
N ASN A 10 12.45 -24.88 -3.43
CA ASN A 10 12.04 -24.09 -2.26
C ASN A 10 13.14 -23.96 -1.19
N GLY A 11 14.38 -24.35 -1.49
CA GLY A 11 15.53 -24.18 -0.58
C GLY A 11 15.51 -25.07 0.67
N ASN A 12 14.69 -26.14 0.71
CA ASN A 12 14.58 -27.00 1.88
C ASN A 12 15.94 -27.59 2.27
N PRO A 13 16.41 -27.41 3.53
CA PRO A 13 17.74 -27.87 3.95
C PRO A 13 17.87 -29.41 3.98
N ASN A 14 16.76 -30.12 4.12
CA ASN A 14 16.73 -31.59 4.28
C ASN A 14 16.89 -32.37 2.96
N VAL A 15 17.60 -31.81 1.97
CA VAL A 15 17.94 -32.50 0.73
C VAL A 15 19.44 -32.73 0.66
N LYS A 16 19.86 -34.00 0.42
CA LYS A 16 21.25 -34.36 0.30
C LYS A 16 21.97 -33.48 -0.74
N PRO A 17 23.21 -32.99 -0.45
CA PRO A 17 23.91 -32.06 -1.35
C PRO A 17 24.04 -32.57 -2.79
N ALA A 18 24.37 -33.85 -2.98
CA ALA A 18 24.49 -34.46 -4.32
C ALA A 18 23.18 -34.45 -5.08
N THR A 19 22.05 -34.69 -4.41
CA THR A 19 20.69 -34.61 -5.02
C THR A 19 20.32 -33.17 -5.37
N ARG A 20 20.65 -32.23 -4.48
CA ARG A 20 20.43 -30.79 -4.72
C ARG A 20 21.18 -30.34 -5.95
N LYS A 21 22.49 -30.64 -6.03
CA LYS A 21 23.31 -30.29 -7.18
C LYS A 21 22.73 -30.82 -8.47
N ARG A 22 22.41 -32.11 -8.54
CA ARG A 22 21.85 -32.75 -9.73
C ARG A 22 20.51 -32.11 -10.19
N VAL A 23 19.66 -31.69 -9.26
CA VAL A 23 18.43 -31.05 -9.60
C VAL A 23 18.67 -29.63 -10.12
N LEU A 24 19.60 -28.87 -9.52
CA LEU A 24 19.97 -27.53 -9.97
C LEU A 24 20.60 -27.58 -11.37
N ASP A 25 21.53 -28.53 -11.63
CA ASP A 25 22.13 -28.70 -12.95
C ASP A 25 21.07 -28.93 -14.04
N VAL A 26 20.03 -29.75 -13.76
CA VAL A 26 18.92 -29.99 -14.71
C VAL A 26 18.02 -28.77 -14.85
N ILE A 27 17.80 -28.01 -13.78
CA ILE A 27 17.02 -26.74 -13.83
C ILE A 27 17.71 -25.74 -14.76
N ASP A 28 19.05 -25.61 -14.65
CA ASP A 28 19.85 -24.72 -15.50
C ASP A 28 19.89 -25.21 -16.95
N GLU A 29 20.06 -26.51 -17.18
CA GLU A 29 20.07 -27.12 -18.52
C GLU A 29 18.75 -26.91 -19.27
N LEU A 30 17.59 -26.96 -18.54
CA LEU A 30 16.27 -26.82 -19.11
C LEU A 30 15.74 -25.38 -19.10
N ASP A 31 16.51 -24.39 -18.61
CA ASP A 31 16.03 -23.01 -18.30
C ASP A 31 14.68 -23.06 -17.54
N TYR A 32 14.54 -24.01 -16.61
CA TYR A 32 13.28 -24.22 -15.91
C TYR A 32 13.06 -23.13 -14.87
N ARG A 33 12.00 -22.35 -15.04
CA ARG A 33 11.55 -21.34 -14.08
C ARG A 33 10.34 -21.84 -13.32
N PRO A 34 10.44 -21.97 -11.97
CA PRO A 34 9.31 -22.40 -11.16
C PRO A 34 8.10 -21.49 -11.35
N ASN A 35 6.95 -22.06 -11.66
CA ASN A 35 5.71 -21.31 -11.85
C ASN A 35 5.23 -20.74 -10.49
N ALA A 36 5.24 -19.41 -10.36
CA ALA A 36 4.80 -18.71 -9.15
C ALA A 36 3.31 -18.95 -8.84
N VAL A 37 2.46 -19.07 -9.87
CA VAL A 37 1.02 -19.35 -9.73
C VAL A 37 0.80 -20.72 -9.12
N ALA A 38 1.50 -21.74 -9.62
CA ALA A 38 1.40 -23.11 -9.08
C ALA A 38 1.90 -23.18 -7.62
N ARG A 39 2.94 -22.42 -7.26
CA ARG A 39 3.42 -22.31 -5.89
C ARG A 39 2.40 -21.60 -4.99
N GLY A 40 1.81 -20.50 -5.46
CA GLY A 40 0.77 -19.75 -4.75
C GLY A 40 -0.45 -20.61 -4.41
N LEU A 41 -0.90 -21.43 -5.36
CA LEU A 41 -1.98 -22.41 -5.15
C LEU A 41 -1.66 -23.42 -4.04
N ALA A 42 -0.43 -23.93 -4.01
CA ALA A 42 0.00 -24.92 -3.02
C ALA A 42 0.21 -24.33 -1.61
N SER A 43 0.75 -23.10 -1.53
CA SER A 43 1.05 -22.40 -0.27
C SER A 43 -0.07 -21.52 0.26
N LYS A 44 -1.10 -21.25 -0.56
CA LYS A 44 -2.14 -20.23 -0.32
C LYS A 44 -1.57 -18.83 -0.10
N LYS A 45 -0.36 -18.56 -0.60
CA LYS A 45 0.32 -17.27 -0.53
C LYS A 45 0.95 -16.96 -1.89
N THR A 46 0.72 -15.76 -2.38
CA THR A 46 1.31 -15.28 -3.65
C THR A 46 2.62 -14.51 -3.43
N THR A 47 2.93 -14.18 -2.18
CA THR A 47 4.02 -13.26 -1.81
C THR A 47 3.97 -11.97 -2.61
N THR A 48 2.76 -11.45 -2.78
CA THR A 48 2.50 -10.23 -3.57
C THR A 48 1.53 -9.33 -2.82
N VAL A 49 1.84 -8.06 -2.75
CA VAL A 49 1.00 -7.00 -2.17
C VAL A 49 0.54 -6.05 -3.27
N GLY A 50 -0.74 -5.72 -3.27
CA GLY A 50 -1.29 -4.68 -4.12
C GLY A 50 -1.06 -3.30 -3.50
N VAL A 51 -0.71 -2.31 -4.31
CA VAL A 51 -0.57 -0.92 -3.89
C VAL A 51 -1.38 -0.05 -4.83
N ILE A 52 -2.46 0.54 -4.33
CA ILE A 52 -3.31 1.46 -5.10
C ILE A 52 -2.91 2.89 -4.74
N ILE A 53 -2.55 3.67 -5.75
CA ILE A 53 -2.19 5.09 -5.62
C ILE A 53 -3.02 5.97 -6.54
N PRO A 54 -3.27 7.23 -6.16
CA PRO A 54 -4.03 8.17 -6.99
C PRO A 54 -3.33 8.54 -8.28
N ASP A 55 -2.01 8.79 -8.24
CA ASP A 55 -1.24 9.28 -9.38
C ASP A 55 0.24 8.92 -9.23
N VAL A 56 0.73 8.08 -10.13
CA VAL A 56 2.12 7.63 -10.16
C VAL A 56 3.10 8.75 -10.55
N THR A 57 2.62 9.80 -11.21
CA THR A 57 3.46 10.95 -11.61
C THR A 57 3.66 11.95 -10.47
N ASN A 58 2.86 11.87 -9.42
CA ASN A 58 3.01 12.70 -8.23
C ASN A 58 4.17 12.16 -7.37
N LEU A 59 5.19 13.00 -7.16
CA LEU A 59 6.41 12.64 -6.42
C LEU A 59 6.14 12.15 -5.00
N TYR A 60 5.09 12.64 -4.35
CA TYR A 60 4.69 12.18 -3.02
C TYR A 60 4.30 10.70 -3.05
N PHE A 61 3.39 10.31 -3.96
CA PHE A 61 2.97 8.90 -4.08
C PHE A 61 4.07 8.01 -4.64
N ALA A 62 4.89 8.52 -5.56
CA ALA A 62 6.06 7.80 -6.07
C ALA A 62 7.07 7.47 -4.95
N SER A 63 7.34 8.43 -4.06
CA SER A 63 8.24 8.24 -2.91
C SER A 63 7.68 7.24 -1.91
N LEU A 64 6.37 7.29 -1.62
CA LEU A 64 5.71 6.30 -0.76
C LEU A 64 5.76 4.89 -1.38
N ALA A 65 5.44 4.77 -2.67
CA ALA A 65 5.51 3.50 -3.37
C ALA A 65 6.94 2.91 -3.34
N ARG A 66 7.96 3.74 -3.46
CA ARG A 66 9.36 3.32 -3.32
C ARG A 66 9.66 2.78 -1.93
N GLY A 67 9.23 3.48 -0.87
CA GLY A 67 9.42 3.00 0.50
C GLY A 67 8.69 1.69 0.77
N ILE A 68 7.49 1.52 0.20
CA ILE A 68 6.73 0.26 0.29
C ILE A 68 7.47 -0.88 -0.41
N ASP A 69 8.03 -0.63 -1.60
CA ASP A 69 8.80 -1.62 -2.36
C ASP A 69 10.06 -2.08 -1.61
N ASP A 70 10.77 -1.14 -0.99
CA ASP A 70 11.96 -1.45 -0.18
C ASP A 70 11.60 -2.39 1.00
N ILE A 71 10.51 -2.11 1.72
CA ILE A 71 10.04 -2.95 2.82
C ILE A 71 9.50 -4.29 2.30
N ALA A 72 8.71 -4.30 1.23
CA ALA A 72 8.20 -5.52 0.62
C ALA A 72 9.35 -6.46 0.21
N THR A 73 10.39 -5.92 -0.41
CA THR A 73 11.59 -6.66 -0.80
C THR A 73 12.31 -7.29 0.41
N MET A 74 12.44 -6.57 1.53
CA MET A 74 13.03 -7.11 2.76
C MET A 74 12.27 -8.34 3.27
N TYR A 75 10.94 -8.34 3.14
CA TYR A 75 10.08 -9.47 3.51
C TYR A 75 9.86 -10.49 2.38
N LYS A 76 10.56 -10.36 1.25
CA LYS A 76 10.45 -11.23 0.05
C LYS A 76 9.06 -11.19 -0.59
N TYR A 77 8.42 -10.04 -0.54
CA TYR A 77 7.19 -9.74 -1.26
C TYR A 77 7.50 -8.94 -2.52
N ASN A 78 6.68 -9.14 -3.55
CA ASN A 78 6.60 -8.25 -4.71
C ASN A 78 5.45 -7.26 -4.53
N ILE A 79 5.50 -6.13 -5.21
CA ILE A 79 4.35 -5.22 -5.27
C ILE A 79 3.74 -5.22 -6.67
N ILE A 80 2.42 -5.05 -6.73
CA ILE A 80 1.68 -4.67 -7.93
C ILE A 80 1.15 -3.27 -7.71
N LEU A 81 1.76 -2.30 -8.39
CA LEU A 81 1.31 -0.91 -8.33
C LEU A 81 0.14 -0.69 -9.29
N ALA A 82 -0.94 -0.13 -8.80
CA ALA A 82 -2.13 0.21 -9.57
C ALA A 82 -2.46 1.70 -9.42
N ASN A 83 -2.62 2.40 -10.54
CA ASN A 83 -2.95 3.82 -10.59
C ASN A 83 -4.46 4.02 -10.73
N SER A 84 -5.08 4.77 -9.81
CA SER A 84 -6.54 4.99 -9.80
C SER A 84 -6.98 6.28 -10.49
N ASP A 85 -6.04 7.17 -10.85
CA ASP A 85 -6.29 8.45 -11.51
C ASP A 85 -7.30 9.34 -10.74
N GLN A 86 -7.37 9.19 -9.42
CA GLN A 86 -8.35 9.88 -8.56
C GLN A 86 -9.82 9.67 -9.00
N ASN A 87 -10.09 8.53 -9.65
CA ASN A 87 -11.38 8.19 -10.22
C ASN A 87 -12.04 7.06 -9.41
N ASN A 88 -13.17 7.33 -8.78
CA ASN A 88 -13.88 6.39 -7.90
C ASN A 88 -14.22 5.05 -8.59
N HIS A 89 -14.65 5.09 -9.85
CA HIS A 89 -14.93 3.86 -10.60
C HIS A 89 -13.66 3.05 -10.85
N LYS A 90 -12.56 3.73 -11.18
CA LYS A 90 -11.27 3.07 -11.41
C LYS A 90 -10.70 2.52 -10.11
N GLU A 91 -10.91 3.17 -8.97
CA GLU A 91 -10.52 2.64 -7.66
C GLU A 91 -11.14 1.26 -7.39
N ILE A 92 -12.43 1.13 -7.59
CA ILE A 92 -13.14 -0.15 -7.44
C ILE A 92 -12.64 -1.18 -8.47
N GLN A 93 -12.43 -0.77 -9.71
CA GLN A 93 -11.93 -1.65 -10.76
C GLN A 93 -10.54 -2.20 -10.46
N VAL A 94 -9.60 -1.35 -10.02
CA VAL A 94 -8.23 -1.78 -9.68
C VAL A 94 -8.23 -2.62 -8.41
N LEU A 95 -9.06 -2.29 -7.41
CA LEU A 95 -9.26 -3.12 -6.22
C LEU A 95 -9.69 -4.53 -6.61
N ASN A 96 -10.75 -4.67 -7.40
CA ASN A 96 -11.26 -5.96 -7.85
C ASN A 96 -10.23 -6.73 -8.71
N THR A 97 -9.44 -6.03 -9.50
CA THR A 97 -8.34 -6.61 -10.27
C THR A 97 -7.27 -7.22 -9.35
N LEU A 98 -6.88 -6.53 -8.29
CA LEU A 98 -5.90 -7.03 -7.32
C LEU A 98 -6.46 -8.21 -6.51
N LEU A 99 -7.73 -8.14 -6.10
CA LEU A 99 -8.41 -9.23 -5.42
C LEU A 99 -8.49 -10.48 -6.30
N SER A 100 -8.79 -10.33 -7.59
CA SER A 100 -8.82 -11.44 -8.55
C SER A 100 -7.45 -12.08 -8.79
N LYS A 101 -6.37 -11.33 -8.62
CA LYS A 101 -4.98 -11.81 -8.65
C LYS A 101 -4.56 -12.49 -7.35
N GLN A 102 -5.45 -12.53 -6.35
CA GLN A 102 -5.21 -13.17 -5.05
C GLN A 102 -3.96 -12.63 -4.36
N VAL A 103 -3.75 -11.31 -4.39
CA VAL A 103 -2.68 -10.68 -3.61
C VAL A 103 -2.89 -10.95 -2.11
N ASP A 104 -1.80 -11.06 -1.36
CA ASP A 104 -1.84 -11.41 0.07
C ASP A 104 -2.29 -10.25 0.96
N GLY A 105 -2.26 -9.02 0.43
CA GLY A 105 -2.73 -7.80 1.08
C GLY A 105 -2.75 -6.62 0.13
N ILE A 106 -3.44 -5.55 0.49
CA ILE A 106 -3.54 -4.33 -0.31
C ILE A 106 -3.27 -3.11 0.58
N LEU A 107 -2.42 -2.21 0.10
CA LEU A 107 -2.27 -0.85 0.61
C LEU A 107 -3.07 0.08 -0.31
N TYR A 108 -4.05 0.78 0.26
CA TYR A 108 -4.86 1.74 -0.47
C TYR A 108 -4.47 3.17 -0.07
N MET A 109 -4.08 3.96 -1.05
CA MET A 109 -3.86 5.39 -0.92
C MET A 109 -4.86 6.13 -1.82
N GLY A 110 -5.75 6.90 -1.21
CA GLY A 110 -6.77 7.68 -1.91
C GLY A 110 -7.05 8.97 -1.19
N ASN A 111 -7.84 9.83 -1.80
CA ASN A 111 -8.20 11.12 -1.18
C ASN A 111 -9.34 10.97 -0.16
N HIS A 112 -10.26 10.07 -0.41
CA HIS A 112 -11.39 9.77 0.48
C HIS A 112 -11.94 8.38 0.21
N LEU A 113 -12.57 7.80 1.20
CA LEU A 113 -13.20 6.49 1.12
C LEU A 113 -14.68 6.67 0.76
N THR A 114 -15.06 6.31 -0.48
CA THR A 114 -16.47 6.33 -0.86
C THR A 114 -17.25 5.19 -0.19
N PRO A 115 -18.57 5.32 0.03
CA PRO A 115 -19.38 4.24 0.62
C PRO A 115 -19.30 2.93 -0.17
N GLU A 116 -19.25 3.00 -1.49
CA GLU A 116 -19.15 1.86 -2.39
C GLU A 116 -17.79 1.15 -2.22
N LEU A 117 -16.70 1.92 -2.23
CA LEU A 117 -15.34 1.38 -2.05
C LEU A 117 -15.19 0.77 -0.65
N ARG A 118 -15.69 1.47 0.38
CA ARG A 118 -15.71 0.97 1.76
C ARG A 118 -16.42 -0.39 1.85
N THR A 119 -17.59 -0.51 1.21
CA THR A 119 -18.36 -1.76 1.18
C THR A 119 -17.54 -2.89 0.55
N GLU A 120 -16.85 -2.65 -0.58
CA GLU A 120 -16.02 -3.65 -1.24
C GLU A 120 -14.82 -4.05 -0.36
N ILE A 121 -14.18 -3.10 0.32
CA ILE A 121 -13.07 -3.37 1.25
C ILE A 121 -13.53 -4.26 2.40
N ILE A 122 -14.64 -3.93 3.07
CA ILE A 122 -15.14 -4.71 4.21
C ILE A 122 -15.57 -6.13 3.79
N ARG A 123 -16.13 -6.28 2.59
CA ARG A 123 -16.51 -7.59 2.05
C ARG A 123 -15.31 -8.46 1.68
N SER A 124 -14.15 -7.85 1.48
CA SER A 124 -12.92 -8.56 1.09
C SER A 124 -12.40 -9.43 2.23
N LYS A 125 -11.93 -10.63 1.86
CA LYS A 125 -11.16 -11.49 2.78
C LYS A 125 -9.66 -11.17 2.77
N THR A 126 -9.20 -10.39 1.80
CA THR A 126 -7.81 -9.93 1.71
C THR A 126 -7.63 -8.77 2.67
N PRO A 127 -6.60 -8.77 3.53
CA PRO A 127 -6.29 -7.64 4.39
C PRO A 127 -6.03 -6.37 3.58
N ILE A 128 -6.70 -5.28 3.95
CA ILE A 128 -6.54 -3.97 3.29
C ILE A 128 -6.23 -2.94 4.36
N VAL A 129 -5.20 -2.12 4.12
CA VAL A 129 -4.79 -1.03 5.00
C VAL A 129 -4.88 0.29 4.22
N LEU A 130 -5.54 1.27 4.80
CA LEU A 130 -5.60 2.63 4.27
C LEU A 130 -4.33 3.39 4.65
N ALA A 131 -3.74 4.13 3.73
CA ALA A 131 -2.59 4.99 3.99
C ALA A 131 -2.89 6.43 3.54
N GLY A 132 -2.91 7.36 4.51
CA GLY A 132 -3.28 8.75 4.27
C GLY A 132 -4.79 8.99 4.08
N THR A 133 -5.60 7.96 4.31
CA THR A 133 -7.07 8.01 4.27
C THR A 133 -7.61 7.34 5.53
N MET A 134 -8.71 7.83 6.08
CA MET A 134 -9.34 7.26 7.27
C MET A 134 -10.74 6.71 6.94
N ASP A 135 -11.08 5.60 7.58
CA ASP A 135 -12.45 5.13 7.68
C ASP A 135 -13.15 5.84 8.84
N ALA A 136 -14.24 6.55 8.57
CA ALA A 136 -15.00 7.29 9.59
C ALA A 136 -15.57 6.37 10.69
N GLU A 137 -15.81 5.12 10.39
CA GLU A 137 -16.33 4.13 11.33
C GLU A 137 -15.23 3.33 12.04
N HIS A 138 -13.95 3.59 11.70
CA HIS A 138 -12.76 2.94 12.30
C HIS A 138 -12.75 1.40 12.23
N GLU A 139 -13.42 0.81 11.25
CA GLU A 139 -13.42 -0.63 11.05
C GLU A 139 -12.26 -1.12 10.17
N ILE A 140 -11.70 -0.22 9.33
CA ILE A 140 -10.59 -0.54 8.43
C ILE A 140 -9.30 0.02 9.02
N ALA A 141 -8.28 -0.83 9.12
CA ALA A 141 -6.97 -0.41 9.60
C ALA A 141 -6.39 0.72 8.74
N SER A 142 -5.83 1.73 9.38
CA SER A 142 -5.25 2.88 8.67
C SER A 142 -3.94 3.34 9.28
N VAL A 143 -3.08 3.91 8.43
CA VAL A 143 -1.85 4.60 8.81
C VAL A 143 -1.95 6.03 8.31
N ASN A 144 -1.90 7.00 9.22
CA ASN A 144 -2.09 8.40 8.90
C ASN A 144 -1.02 9.27 9.57
N ILE A 145 -0.82 10.45 9.02
CA ILE A 145 -0.07 11.54 9.65
C ILE A 145 -1.08 12.45 10.32
N ASP A 146 -0.79 12.89 11.54
CA ASP A 146 -1.58 13.95 12.19
C ASP A 146 -1.27 15.31 11.55
N PHE A 147 -1.98 15.58 10.44
CA PHE A 147 -1.84 16.85 9.74
C PHE A 147 -2.32 18.05 10.57
N LYS A 148 -3.22 17.84 11.54
CA LYS A 148 -3.72 18.91 12.40
C LYS A 148 -2.57 19.35 13.32
N GLU A 149 -1.96 18.44 14.03
CA GLU A 149 -0.84 18.71 14.93
C GLU A 149 0.35 19.34 14.17
N ALA A 150 0.74 18.74 13.04
CA ALA A 150 1.83 19.26 12.20
C ALA A 150 1.56 20.69 11.67
N THR A 151 0.31 20.99 11.30
CA THR A 151 -0.08 22.32 10.82
C THR A 151 -0.10 23.32 11.98
N GLN A 152 -0.59 22.91 13.14
CA GLN A 152 -0.59 23.75 14.35
C GLN A 152 0.83 24.14 14.73
N GLU A 153 1.77 23.19 14.81
CA GLU A 153 3.17 23.45 15.11
C GLU A 153 3.81 24.44 14.13
N ALA A 154 3.51 24.28 12.83
CA ALA A 154 3.99 25.20 11.80
C ALA A 154 3.46 26.63 12.00
N VAL A 155 2.17 26.79 12.32
CA VAL A 155 1.56 28.10 12.56
C VAL A 155 2.08 28.71 13.86
N GLU A 156 2.21 27.94 14.94
CA GLU A 156 2.76 28.39 16.21
C GLU A 156 4.21 28.91 16.02
N THR A 157 5.03 28.19 15.28
CA THR A 157 6.40 28.63 14.93
C THR A 157 6.40 29.99 14.23
N LEU A 158 5.46 30.25 13.30
CA LEU A 158 5.36 31.55 12.65
C LEU A 158 4.96 32.66 13.65
N ILE A 159 4.02 32.38 14.54
CA ILE A 159 3.55 33.34 15.55
C ILE A 159 4.67 33.67 16.55
N GLU A 160 5.39 32.67 17.03
CA GLU A 160 6.54 32.83 17.94
C GLU A 160 7.66 33.66 17.33
N ASN A 161 7.86 33.56 16.02
CA ASN A 161 8.78 34.42 15.28
C ASN A 161 8.23 35.83 14.96
N GLY A 162 7.09 36.21 15.54
CA GLY A 162 6.51 37.55 15.48
C GLY A 162 5.63 37.84 14.28
N HIS A 163 5.29 36.83 13.48
CA HIS A 163 4.35 36.99 12.35
C HIS A 163 2.92 37.14 12.87
N LYS A 164 2.28 38.26 12.57
CA LYS A 164 0.87 38.59 12.99
C LYS A 164 -0.16 38.31 11.91
N LYS A 165 0.27 38.05 10.68
CA LYS A 165 -0.61 37.77 9.54
C LYS A 165 -0.05 36.56 8.82
N VAL A 166 -0.80 35.48 8.82
CA VAL A 166 -0.43 34.21 8.16
C VAL A 166 -1.46 33.92 7.07
N ALA A 167 -1.00 33.64 5.85
CA ALA A 167 -1.84 33.20 4.76
C ALA A 167 -1.70 31.68 4.59
N PHE A 168 -2.82 30.99 4.49
CA PHE A 168 -2.85 29.56 4.22
C PHE A 168 -3.30 29.34 2.77
N VAL A 169 -2.45 28.72 1.96
CA VAL A 169 -2.73 28.41 0.55
C VAL A 169 -3.04 26.91 0.44
N THR A 170 -4.25 26.59 -0.03
CA THR A 170 -4.68 25.20 -0.21
C THR A 170 -5.29 25.00 -1.60
N ALA A 171 -5.23 23.79 -2.15
CA ALA A 171 -5.73 23.49 -3.49
C ALA A 171 -7.22 23.46 -3.45
N ALA A 172 -8.10 23.10 -2.87
CA ALA A 172 -9.57 23.24 -2.89
C ALA A 172 -10.21 22.96 -1.52
N LEU A 173 -10.99 23.90 -1.06
CA LEU A 173 -11.68 23.82 0.26
C LEU A 173 -12.66 22.64 0.40
N LYS A 174 -13.07 22.00 -0.67
CA LYS A 174 -14.06 20.91 -0.61
C LYS A 174 -13.58 19.67 0.15
N ASN A 175 -12.27 19.45 0.26
CA ASN A 175 -11.69 18.26 0.92
C ASN A 175 -10.88 18.59 2.19
N VAL A 176 -10.76 19.87 2.55
CA VAL A 176 -9.94 20.34 3.69
C VAL A 176 -10.84 20.85 4.85
N ALA A 177 -12.14 20.75 4.70
CA ALA A 177 -13.14 21.34 5.63
C ALA A 177 -13.00 20.89 7.10
N SER A 178 -12.33 19.77 7.37
CA SER A 178 -12.12 19.29 8.74
C SER A 178 -10.84 19.81 9.42
N VAL A 179 -9.82 20.18 8.64
CA VAL A 179 -8.52 20.60 9.19
C VAL A 179 -8.36 22.12 9.21
N GLY A 180 -8.68 22.81 8.12
CA GLY A 180 -8.46 24.24 8.00
C GLY A 180 -9.41 25.11 8.84
N SER A 181 -10.68 24.72 8.96
CA SER A 181 -11.66 25.53 9.73
C SER A 181 -11.43 25.47 11.24
N ALA A 182 -10.95 24.35 11.77
CA ALA A 182 -10.66 24.22 13.19
C ALA A 182 -9.46 25.08 13.61
N ILE A 183 -8.42 25.17 12.78
CA ILE A 183 -7.21 25.95 13.08
C ILE A 183 -7.49 27.46 12.99
N LEU A 184 -8.23 27.91 11.99
CA LEU A 184 -8.58 29.34 11.83
C LEU A 184 -9.49 29.85 12.96
N THR A 185 -10.32 28.99 13.55
CA THR A 185 -11.23 29.37 14.65
C THR A 185 -10.47 29.46 16.00
N GLU A 186 -9.45 28.65 16.24
CA GLU A 186 -8.64 28.72 17.46
C GLU A 186 -7.65 29.90 17.47
N VAL A 187 -7.10 30.27 16.33
CA VAL A 187 -6.12 31.38 16.21
C VAL A 187 -6.80 32.75 16.26
N SER A 188 -8.07 32.86 15.87
CA SER A 188 -8.83 34.13 15.93
C SER A 188 -9.50 34.41 17.29
N GLY A 189 -9.44 33.47 18.22
CA GLY A 189 -10.06 33.54 19.54
C GLY A 189 -9.15 34.04 20.69
N LYS A 190 -7.97 34.60 20.38
CA LYS A 190 -7.07 35.24 21.37
C LYS A 190 -6.79 36.71 21.06
#